data_015cf3fdb7a3a95bcc9250d70f3b5892
#
_entry.id   015cf3fdb7a3a95bcc9250d70f3b5892
#
_cell.length_a   1.000
_cell.length_b   1.000
_cell.length_c   1.000
_cell.angle_alpha   90.00
_cell.angle_beta   90.00
_cell.angle_gamma   90.00
#
_symmetry.space_group_name_H-M   'P 1'
#
loop_
_entity.id
_entity.type
_entity.pdbx_description
1 polymer ?
#
loop_
_entity_poly.entity_id
_entity_poly.type
_entity_poly.pdbx_seq_one_letter_code
_entity_poly.pdbx_strand_id
1 'polypeptide(L)'
;GELEYQMSQPTVEEGWLHALTIPRELFIQNGKLHQRPVKEFERIRRHERVIEAEGYTFIDQETWSVELLAEQLSSQKISFNFGNVLKIYFDNNNLLIQRKHWNMKGYDEVQVEISELENIQVFLDQSTAEIFVNNGEKVFTFKAFFTDEKGIEIESEQTIL
;
A
#
# COMPACT_ATOMS: atom_id res chain seq x y z
N GLY A 1 5.30 26.20 4.60
CA GLY A 1 5.81 25.73 3.30
C GLY A 1 6.16 24.24 3.35
N GLU A 2 6.69 23.70 2.27
CA GLU A 2 7.04 22.27 2.16
C GLU A 2 8.03 21.82 3.24
N LEU A 3 9.03 22.62 3.55
CA LEU A 3 10.00 22.32 4.60
C LEU A 3 9.35 22.27 5.98
N GLU A 4 8.46 23.18 6.29
CA GLU A 4 7.72 23.18 7.56
C GLU A 4 6.83 21.94 7.67
N TYR A 5 6.19 21.55 6.55
CA TYR A 5 5.41 20.33 6.49
C TYR A 5 6.27 19.08 6.72
N GLN A 6 7.45 19.00 6.10
CA GLN A 6 8.37 17.90 6.33
C GLN A 6 8.88 17.84 7.77
N MET A 7 9.22 18.99 8.34
CA MET A 7 9.70 19.09 9.73
C MET A 7 8.61 18.82 10.78
N SER A 8 7.34 18.81 10.39
CA SER A 8 6.21 18.45 11.26
C SER A 8 5.92 16.95 11.32
N GLN A 9 6.74 16.11 10.64
CA GLN A 9 6.56 14.65 10.68
C GLN A 9 6.77 14.11 12.10
N PRO A 10 5.96 13.11 12.53
CA PRO A 10 6.08 12.52 13.86
C PRO A 10 7.48 11.99 14.19
N THR A 11 8.19 11.48 13.18
CA THR A 11 9.52 10.89 13.34
C THR A 11 10.65 11.91 13.56
N VAL A 12 10.39 13.20 13.38
CA VAL A 12 11.39 14.26 13.67
C VAL A 12 11.75 14.28 15.15
N GLU A 13 10.77 14.06 16.02
CA GLU A 13 11.01 13.97 17.47
C GLU A 13 11.86 12.76 17.84
N GLU A 14 11.82 11.72 17.01
CA GLU A 14 12.65 10.50 17.15
C GLU A 14 14.06 10.67 16.53
N GLY A 15 14.33 11.82 15.93
CA GLY A 15 15.64 12.19 15.38
C GLY A 15 15.88 11.76 13.95
N TRP A 16 14.83 11.40 13.17
CA TRP A 16 14.99 11.05 11.76
C TRP A 16 13.87 11.62 10.87
N LEU A 17 14.22 11.92 9.63
CA LEU A 17 13.31 12.53 8.65
C LEU A 17 13.11 11.68 7.40
N HIS A 18 14.13 10.95 6.99
CA HIS A 18 14.12 10.18 5.74
C HIS A 18 14.20 8.67 6.02
N ALA A 19 13.53 7.90 5.17
CA ALA A 19 13.61 6.45 5.15
C ALA A 19 13.99 5.99 3.73
N LEU A 20 14.71 4.87 3.66
CA LEU A 20 14.98 4.20 2.39
C LEU A 20 13.77 3.36 1.97
N THR A 21 13.55 3.27 0.67
CA THR A 21 12.59 2.33 0.09
C THR A 21 13.10 0.89 0.24
N ILE A 22 12.19 -0.08 0.10
CA ILE A 22 12.56 -1.49 -0.04
C ILE A 22 13.49 -1.64 -1.25
N PRO A 23 14.59 -2.40 -1.14
CA PRO A 23 15.45 -2.73 -2.28
C PRO A 23 14.65 -3.41 -3.39
N ARG A 24 14.81 -2.93 -4.63
CA ARG A 24 14.03 -3.36 -5.78
C ARG A 24 14.90 -3.92 -6.89
N GLU A 25 14.41 -4.96 -7.52
CA GLU A 25 14.88 -5.49 -8.78
C GLU A 25 14.08 -4.86 -9.93
N LEU A 26 14.79 -4.46 -10.98
CA LEU A 26 14.18 -3.91 -12.21
C LEU A 26 14.18 -4.98 -13.28
N PHE A 27 13.10 -5.12 -14.02
CA PHE A 27 13.00 -6.04 -15.15
C PHE A 27 12.03 -5.53 -16.22
N ILE A 28 12.15 -6.05 -17.43
CA ILE A 28 11.23 -5.74 -18.53
C ILE A 28 10.27 -6.90 -18.72
N GLN A 29 8.99 -6.61 -18.77
CA GLN A 29 7.93 -7.54 -19.09
C GLN A 29 6.94 -6.90 -20.05
N ASN A 30 6.63 -7.58 -21.16
CA ASN A 30 5.72 -7.06 -22.20
C ASN A 30 6.09 -5.65 -22.69
N GLY A 31 7.40 -5.36 -22.83
CA GLY A 31 7.90 -4.05 -23.27
C GLY A 31 7.81 -2.93 -22.25
N LYS A 32 7.39 -3.22 -21.01
CA LYS A 32 7.26 -2.26 -19.92
C LYS A 32 8.28 -2.53 -18.82
N LEU A 33 8.77 -1.46 -18.20
CA LEU A 33 9.62 -1.54 -17.02
C LEU A 33 8.77 -1.89 -15.79
N HIS A 34 9.20 -2.93 -15.08
CA HIS A 34 8.62 -3.35 -13.82
C HIS A 34 9.63 -3.25 -12.70
N GLN A 35 9.14 -3.07 -11.48
CA GLN A 35 9.93 -3.07 -10.27
C GLN A 35 9.30 -4.06 -9.27
N ARG A 36 10.12 -4.87 -8.64
CA ARG A 36 9.66 -5.76 -7.56
C ARG A 36 10.63 -5.76 -6.40
N PRO A 37 10.20 -6.06 -5.17
CA PRO A 37 11.10 -6.30 -4.07
C PRO A 37 12.12 -7.39 -4.43
N VAL A 38 13.36 -7.24 -3.99
CA VAL A 38 14.37 -8.28 -4.19
C VAL A 38 13.94 -9.57 -3.49
N LYS A 39 14.29 -10.72 -4.06
CA LYS A 39 13.87 -12.05 -3.55
C LYS A 39 14.32 -12.30 -2.10
N GLU A 40 15.41 -11.72 -1.69
CA GLU A 40 15.93 -11.81 -0.33
C GLU A 40 14.95 -11.25 0.69
N PHE A 41 14.08 -10.32 0.28
CA PHE A 41 13.06 -9.73 1.15
C PHE A 41 12.01 -10.77 1.60
N GLU A 42 11.76 -11.80 0.82
CA GLU A 42 10.85 -12.90 1.17
C GLU A 42 11.34 -13.70 2.38
N ARG A 43 12.65 -13.75 2.60
CA ARG A 43 13.25 -14.49 3.72
C ARG A 43 13.00 -13.87 5.09
N ILE A 44 12.60 -12.62 5.17
CA ILE A 44 12.28 -11.94 6.43
C ILE A 44 10.81 -12.06 6.84
N ARG A 45 9.98 -12.65 6.00
CA ARG A 45 8.59 -12.96 6.35
C ARG A 45 8.55 -13.94 7.53
N ARG A 46 7.83 -13.59 8.58
CA ARG A 46 7.76 -14.39 9.81
C ARG A 46 6.46 -15.15 9.97
N HIS A 47 5.35 -14.52 9.62
CA HIS A 47 4.02 -15.08 9.74
C HIS A 47 3.24 -14.82 8.45
N GLU A 48 2.80 -15.89 7.83
CA GLU A 48 2.02 -15.83 6.61
C GLU A 48 0.69 -16.54 6.83
N ARG A 49 -0.39 -15.93 6.36
CA ARG A 49 -1.69 -16.59 6.29
C ARG A 49 -2.37 -16.22 4.99
N VAL A 50 -3.08 -17.16 4.41
CA VAL A 50 -3.92 -16.94 3.23
C VAL A 50 -5.34 -16.70 3.70
N ILE A 51 -5.95 -15.65 3.17
CA ILE A 51 -7.31 -15.24 3.48
C ILE A 51 -8.08 -15.16 2.17
N GLU A 52 -9.22 -15.81 2.12
CA GLU A 52 -10.19 -15.65 1.06
C GLU A 52 -11.15 -14.53 1.46
N ALA A 53 -11.26 -13.49 0.65
CA ALA A 53 -12.09 -12.33 0.94
C ALA A 53 -13.17 -12.16 -0.13
N GLU A 54 -14.41 -11.96 0.30
CA GLU A 54 -15.55 -11.65 -0.53
C GLU A 54 -16.49 -10.70 0.23
N GLY A 55 -16.99 -9.68 -0.45
CA GLY A 55 -17.75 -8.61 0.19
C GLY A 55 -16.88 -7.81 1.15
N TYR A 56 -17.35 -7.59 2.37
CA TYR A 56 -16.59 -6.90 3.41
C TYR A 56 -15.79 -7.89 4.25
N THR A 57 -14.49 -7.66 4.38
CA THR A 57 -13.58 -8.46 5.19
C THR A 57 -12.75 -7.53 6.07
N PHE A 58 -12.66 -7.86 7.36
CA PHE A 58 -11.81 -7.17 8.32
C PHE A 58 -10.69 -8.08 8.80
N ILE A 59 -9.45 -7.56 8.73
CA ILE A 59 -8.25 -8.27 9.21
C ILE A 59 -7.67 -7.46 10.36
N ASP A 60 -7.72 -8.02 11.56
CA ASP A 60 -7.10 -7.41 12.74
C ASP A 60 -5.58 -7.46 12.65
N GLN A 61 -4.93 -6.39 13.03
CA GLN A 61 -3.47 -6.25 13.00
C GLN A 61 -2.95 -5.85 14.37
N GLU A 62 -1.91 -6.54 14.82
CA GLU A 62 -1.22 -6.18 16.06
C GLU A 62 -0.16 -5.09 15.82
N THR A 63 0.44 -5.08 14.64
CA THR A 63 1.48 -4.12 14.24
C THR A 63 1.25 -3.62 12.82
N TRP A 64 1.89 -2.51 12.47
CA TRP A 64 1.90 -1.99 11.10
C TRP A 64 3.17 -2.32 10.31
N SER A 65 3.85 -3.42 10.65
CA SER A 65 4.83 -4.07 9.79
C SER A 65 4.15 -5.23 9.06
N VAL A 66 3.55 -4.94 7.91
CA VAL A 66 2.64 -5.83 7.19
C VAL A 66 2.97 -5.87 5.71
N GLU A 67 2.91 -7.06 5.13
CA GLU A 67 2.83 -7.27 3.70
C GLU A 67 1.45 -7.86 3.38
N LEU A 68 0.74 -7.23 2.44
CA LEU A 68 -0.50 -7.75 1.88
C LEU A 68 -0.31 -7.95 0.38
N LEU A 69 -0.59 -9.16 -0.10
CA LEU A 69 -0.65 -9.47 -1.53
C LEU A 69 -2.07 -9.91 -1.87
N ALA A 70 -2.73 -9.15 -2.73
CA ALA A 70 -4.03 -9.48 -3.29
C ALA A 70 -3.88 -9.85 -4.76
N GLU A 71 -4.32 -11.05 -5.12
CA GLU A 71 -4.17 -11.63 -6.46
C GLU A 71 -5.53 -11.91 -7.10
N GLN A 72 -5.52 -12.16 -8.40
CA GLN A 72 -6.71 -12.51 -9.19
C GLN A 72 -7.84 -11.48 -9.07
N LEU A 73 -7.48 -10.19 -9.07
CA LEU A 73 -8.43 -9.10 -8.86
C LEU A 73 -9.40 -8.91 -10.02
N SER A 74 -9.05 -9.34 -11.23
CA SER A 74 -9.94 -9.38 -12.42
C SER A 74 -10.62 -8.04 -12.69
N SER A 75 -9.92 -6.94 -12.46
CA SER A 75 -10.40 -5.55 -12.67
C SER A 75 -11.75 -5.23 -12.00
N GLN A 76 -12.12 -5.96 -10.94
CA GLN A 76 -13.33 -5.69 -10.18
C GLN A 76 -13.20 -4.41 -9.35
N LYS A 77 -14.32 -3.83 -8.97
CA LYS A 77 -14.37 -2.78 -7.97
C LYS A 77 -13.88 -3.34 -6.63
N ILE A 78 -12.85 -2.71 -6.07
CA ILE A 78 -12.23 -3.15 -4.82
C ILE A 78 -11.70 -1.97 -4.03
N SER A 79 -11.77 -2.08 -2.71
CA SER A 79 -11.14 -1.12 -1.81
C SER A 79 -10.37 -1.79 -0.68
N PHE A 80 -9.28 -1.14 -0.30
CA PHE A 80 -8.47 -1.49 0.86
C PHE A 80 -8.35 -0.26 1.75
N ASN A 81 -8.57 -0.43 3.04
CA ASN A 81 -8.41 0.62 4.03
C ASN A 81 -7.49 0.11 5.16
N PHE A 82 -6.34 0.73 5.28
CA PHE A 82 -5.33 0.41 6.28
C PHE A 82 -5.39 1.46 7.40
N GLY A 83 -6.12 1.15 8.48
CA GLY A 83 -6.19 1.96 9.69
C GLY A 83 -6.66 3.41 9.47
N ASN A 84 -7.48 3.67 8.46
CA ASN A 84 -7.89 5.01 8.04
C ASN A 84 -6.74 5.98 7.66
N VAL A 85 -5.53 5.46 7.50
CA VAL A 85 -4.33 6.23 7.13
C VAL A 85 -4.02 6.11 5.65
N LEU A 86 -4.11 4.90 5.11
CA LEU A 86 -3.90 4.61 3.69
C LEU A 86 -5.13 3.92 3.14
N LYS A 87 -5.65 4.44 2.04
CA LYS A 87 -6.80 3.86 1.34
C LYS A 87 -6.48 3.69 -0.14
N ILE A 88 -6.85 2.55 -0.69
CA ILE A 88 -6.66 2.20 -2.09
C ILE A 88 -8.02 1.82 -2.65
N TYR A 89 -8.45 2.50 -3.71
CA TYR A 89 -9.71 2.25 -4.40
C TYR A 89 -9.46 1.97 -5.87
N PHE A 90 -10.08 0.95 -6.39
CA PHE A 90 -10.14 0.72 -7.83
C PHE A 90 -11.59 0.59 -8.28
N ASP A 91 -11.95 1.37 -9.26
CA ASP A 91 -13.24 1.30 -9.93
C ASP A 91 -13.11 1.88 -11.34
N ASN A 92 -13.71 1.21 -12.31
CA ASN A 92 -13.81 1.69 -13.69
C ASN A 92 -12.49 2.20 -14.29
N ASN A 93 -11.47 1.33 -14.28
CA ASN A 93 -10.11 1.60 -14.79
C ASN A 93 -9.36 2.73 -14.08
N ASN A 94 -9.78 3.10 -12.90
CA ASN A 94 -9.20 4.19 -12.15
C ASN A 94 -8.74 3.72 -10.77
N LEU A 95 -7.46 3.88 -10.50
CA LEU A 95 -6.86 3.61 -9.20
C LEU A 95 -6.69 4.92 -8.44
N LEU A 96 -7.31 5.02 -7.29
CA LEU A 96 -7.18 6.14 -6.36
C LEU A 96 -6.46 5.67 -5.11
N ILE A 97 -5.40 6.38 -4.73
CA ILE A 97 -4.67 6.15 -3.48
C ILE A 97 -4.76 7.40 -2.65
N GLN A 98 -5.22 7.27 -1.42
CA GLN A 98 -5.36 8.35 -0.45
C GLN A 98 -4.47 8.08 0.76
N ARG A 99 -3.70 9.08 1.16
CA ARG A 99 -2.87 9.06 2.36
C ARG A 99 -3.28 10.19 3.30
N LYS A 100 -3.55 9.86 4.56
CA LYS A 100 -3.90 10.85 5.58
C LYS A 100 -2.73 11.81 5.87
N HIS A 101 -3.02 13.10 5.96
CA HIS A 101 -2.06 14.06 6.45
C HIS A 101 -1.68 13.79 7.91
N TRP A 102 -0.43 14.02 8.28
CA TRP A 102 0.03 13.83 9.65
C TRP A 102 -0.17 15.08 10.54
N ASN A 103 -0.26 16.27 9.97
CA ASN A 103 -0.37 17.53 10.71
C ASN A 103 -1.63 18.35 10.41
N MET A 104 -2.48 17.93 9.49
CA MET A 104 -3.72 18.59 9.15
C MET A 104 -4.82 17.58 8.80
N LYS A 105 -6.06 18.09 8.76
CA LYS A 105 -7.20 17.27 8.36
C LYS A 105 -7.19 17.03 6.86
N GLY A 106 -7.58 15.83 6.44
CA GLY A 106 -7.73 15.46 5.04
C GLY A 106 -6.69 14.46 4.57
N TYR A 107 -6.68 14.26 3.26
CA TYR A 107 -5.87 13.25 2.58
C TYR A 107 -5.16 13.87 1.37
N ASP A 108 -3.92 13.45 1.14
CA ASP A 108 -3.29 13.58 -0.17
C ASP A 108 -3.78 12.46 -1.07
N GLU A 109 -3.94 12.73 -2.35
CA GLU A 109 -4.48 11.79 -3.32
C GLU A 109 -3.57 11.64 -4.54
N VAL A 110 -3.46 10.41 -5.02
CA VAL A 110 -2.89 10.09 -6.32
C VAL A 110 -3.92 9.27 -7.09
N GLN A 111 -4.16 9.66 -8.34
CA GLN A 111 -5.11 8.99 -9.23
C GLN A 111 -4.42 8.62 -10.53
N VAL A 112 -4.53 7.36 -10.93
CA VAL A 112 -3.96 6.85 -12.17
C VAL A 112 -4.96 5.97 -12.90
N GLU A 113 -4.91 6.02 -14.23
CA GLU A 113 -5.67 5.12 -15.08
C GLU A 113 -4.94 3.79 -15.22
N ILE A 114 -5.64 2.70 -14.95
CA ILE A 114 -5.15 1.32 -15.08
C ILE A 114 -6.19 0.53 -15.85
N SER A 115 -5.84 0.08 -17.06
CA SER A 115 -6.76 -0.63 -17.94
C SER A 115 -7.18 -2.00 -17.40
N GLU A 116 -6.26 -2.69 -16.75
CA GLU A 116 -6.48 -4.00 -16.12
C GLU A 116 -5.81 -4.04 -14.77
N LEU A 117 -6.55 -4.41 -13.73
CA LEU A 117 -6.02 -4.64 -12.39
C LEU A 117 -5.98 -6.14 -12.11
N GLU A 118 -4.79 -6.69 -12.02
CA GLU A 118 -4.56 -8.13 -11.77
C GLU A 118 -4.18 -8.40 -10.32
N ASN A 119 -3.24 -7.63 -9.78
CA ASN A 119 -2.75 -7.79 -8.42
C ASN A 119 -2.28 -6.47 -7.81
N ILE A 120 -2.30 -6.42 -6.48
CA ILE A 120 -1.74 -5.34 -5.67
C ILE A 120 -0.94 -5.96 -4.54
N GLN A 121 0.29 -5.47 -4.35
CA GLN A 121 1.14 -5.83 -3.21
C GLN A 121 1.44 -4.56 -2.42
N VAL A 122 1.17 -4.58 -1.13
CA VAL A 122 1.34 -3.45 -0.22
C VAL A 122 2.29 -3.84 0.90
N PHE A 123 3.35 -3.05 1.09
CA PHE A 123 4.25 -3.14 2.22
C PHE A 123 4.04 -1.94 3.12
N LEU A 124 3.76 -2.19 4.39
CA LEU A 124 3.63 -1.17 5.43
C LEU A 124 4.70 -1.41 6.48
N ASP A 125 5.34 -0.36 6.91
CA ASP A 125 6.27 -0.38 8.03
C ASP A 125 6.12 0.91 8.82
N GLN A 126 5.28 0.90 9.82
CA GLN A 126 4.94 1.97 10.77
C GLN A 126 4.83 3.39 10.20
N SER A 127 5.79 3.81 9.39
CA SER A 127 5.89 5.17 8.86
C SER A 127 6.04 5.23 7.34
N THR A 128 6.06 4.09 6.67
CA THR A 128 6.22 4.00 5.21
C THR A 128 5.19 3.05 4.60
N ALA A 129 4.78 3.37 3.39
CA ALA A 129 3.93 2.51 2.57
C ALA A 129 4.50 2.42 1.16
N GLU A 130 4.62 1.20 0.65
CA GLU A 130 5.01 0.95 -0.74
C GLU A 130 3.96 0.05 -1.40
N ILE A 131 3.46 0.49 -2.55
CA ILE A 131 2.39 -0.19 -3.28
C ILE A 131 2.91 -0.56 -4.65
N PHE A 132 2.85 -1.85 -4.96
CA PHE A 132 3.21 -2.42 -6.25
C PHE A 132 1.93 -2.91 -6.95
N VAL A 133 1.64 -2.39 -8.12
CA VAL A 133 0.46 -2.73 -8.90
C VAL A 133 0.85 -3.52 -10.13
N ASN A 134 0.14 -4.60 -10.44
CA ASN A 134 0.36 -5.44 -11.61
C ASN A 134 1.82 -5.88 -11.74
N ASN A 135 2.32 -6.62 -10.74
CA ASN A 135 3.71 -7.09 -10.65
C ASN A 135 4.75 -5.96 -10.74
N GLY A 136 4.41 -4.77 -10.24
CA GLY A 136 5.32 -3.63 -10.23
C GLY A 136 5.35 -2.82 -11.52
N GLU A 137 4.38 -2.93 -12.40
CA GLU A 137 4.20 -2.02 -13.55
C GLU A 137 4.03 -0.58 -13.08
N LYS A 138 3.27 -0.37 -11.99
CA LYS A 138 3.16 0.89 -11.27
C LYS A 138 3.60 0.70 -9.83
N VAL A 139 4.38 1.65 -9.31
CA VAL A 139 4.86 1.62 -7.93
C VAL A 139 4.67 2.99 -7.29
N PHE A 140 4.15 2.98 -6.06
CA PHE A 140 3.90 4.19 -5.27
C PHE A 140 4.59 4.04 -3.92
N THR A 141 5.26 5.09 -3.47
CA THR A 141 5.95 5.14 -2.18
C THR A 141 5.50 6.39 -1.43
N PHE A 142 5.07 6.19 -0.19
CA PHE A 142 4.59 7.26 0.67
C PHE A 142 5.20 7.17 2.07
N LYS A 143 5.34 8.31 2.72
CA LYS A 143 5.35 8.35 4.18
C LYS A 143 3.91 8.35 4.66
N ALA A 144 3.59 7.40 5.54
CA ALA A 144 2.27 7.25 6.15
C ALA A 144 2.47 6.84 7.60
N PHE A 145 1.90 7.59 8.52
CA PHE A 145 2.09 7.36 9.96
C PHE A 145 0.85 6.69 10.53
N PHE A 146 0.99 5.41 10.82
CA PHE A 146 -0.09 4.59 11.36
C PHE A 146 -0.19 4.79 12.87
N THR A 147 -1.42 4.97 13.34
CA THR A 147 -1.78 5.17 14.74
C THR A 147 -2.30 3.87 15.36
N ASP A 148 -2.93 3.97 16.52
CA ASP A 148 -3.48 2.81 17.26
C ASP A 148 -4.70 2.17 16.60
N GLU A 149 -5.30 2.79 15.57
CA GLU A 149 -6.34 2.13 14.78
C GLU A 149 -5.73 0.96 14.01
N LYS A 150 -6.03 -0.24 14.46
CA LYS A 150 -5.47 -1.48 13.94
C LYS A 150 -6.53 -2.21 13.13
N GLY A 151 -6.23 -2.47 11.89
CA GLY A 151 -7.10 -3.26 11.04
C GLY A 151 -7.01 -2.88 9.58
N ILE A 152 -7.20 -3.90 8.75
CA ILE A 152 -7.29 -3.76 7.30
C ILE A 152 -8.72 -4.12 6.91
N GLU A 153 -9.41 -3.19 6.28
CA GLU A 153 -10.74 -3.40 5.73
C GLU A 153 -10.62 -3.62 4.23
N ILE A 154 -11.24 -4.66 3.73
CA ILE A 154 -11.27 -5.00 2.31
C ILE A 154 -12.73 -5.13 1.88
N GLU A 155 -13.10 -4.43 0.82
CA GLU A 155 -14.39 -4.61 0.15
C GLU A 155 -14.15 -5.05 -1.29
N SER A 156 -14.74 -6.16 -1.69
CA SER A 156 -14.62 -6.72 -3.03
C SER A 156 -15.97 -7.23 -3.55
N GLU A 157 -16.17 -7.19 -4.86
CA GLU A 157 -17.39 -7.70 -5.51
C GLU A 157 -17.34 -9.21 -5.70
N GLN A 158 -16.15 -9.76 -5.91
CA GLN A 158 -15.90 -11.18 -6.13
C GLN A 158 -14.84 -11.68 -5.17
N THR A 159 -14.80 -12.99 -4.97
CA THR A 159 -13.79 -13.65 -4.14
C THR A 159 -12.36 -13.33 -4.63
N ILE A 160 -11.48 -12.96 -3.72
CA ILE A 160 -10.05 -12.72 -3.95
C ILE A 160 -9.19 -13.48 -2.94
N LEU A 161 -7.96 -13.68 -3.29
CA LEU A 161 -6.93 -14.25 -2.42
C LEU A 161 -5.89 -13.22 -2.02
#